data_3d6f86f8131b7cc4870f3b7640b05c37
#
_entry.id   3d6f86f8131b7cc4870f3b7640b05c37
#
_cell.length_a   1.000
_cell.length_b   1.000
_cell.length_c   1.000
_cell.angle_alpha   90.00
_cell.angle_beta   90.00
_cell.angle_gamma   90.00
#
_symmetry.space_group_name_H-M   'P 1'
#
loop_
_entity.id
_entity.type
_entity.pdbx_description
1 polymer ?
#
loop_
_entity_poly.entity_id
_entity_poly.type
_entity_poly.pdbx_seq_one_letter_code
_entity_poly.pdbx_strand_id
1 'polypeptide(L)'
;ILGSRLYRQRKYNKKIKNPLQNFSEINIGDLVVHVDHGIGKYTGFKSIFAAKIPHDCLIIEYAGGDKLFLPIENLNVLSKYGQEFGELDKLGSLAWQNKRSKAKKRIKEMAHALIAVAAKRYLNKGTIHKREIFAWNKFCSGFQFEETEDQNSAISEIIKDLSSGSPMDRLICGDVGFGKTEIALRA
;
A
#
# COMPACT_ATOMS: atom_id res chain seq x y z
N ILE A 1 9.00 -9.37 -2.26
CA ILE A 1 9.05 -10.22 -1.06
C ILE A 1 7.77 -11.02 -1.02
N LEU A 2 7.79 -12.22 -1.54
CA LEU A 2 6.72 -13.19 -1.39
C LEU A 2 7.27 -14.39 -0.61
N GLY A 3 7.74 -14.13 0.61
CA GLY A 3 8.08 -15.16 1.57
C GLY A 3 6.84 -15.56 2.36
N SER A 4 6.89 -16.71 3.04
CA SER A 4 5.82 -17.30 3.85
C SER A 4 5.18 -16.36 4.89
N ARG A 5 5.76 -15.21 5.17
CA ARG A 5 5.20 -14.14 6.00
C ARG A 5 4.15 -13.27 5.31
N LEU A 6 4.02 -13.28 3.99
CA LEU A 6 2.91 -12.60 3.30
C LEU A 6 1.57 -13.31 3.52
N TYR A 7 1.59 -14.62 3.84
CA TYR A 7 0.41 -15.38 4.25
C TYR A 7 0.11 -15.31 5.76
N ARG A 8 1.01 -14.78 6.60
CA ARG A 8 0.51 -14.21 7.82
C ARG A 8 -0.34 -13.02 7.36
N GLN A 9 -1.64 -13.24 7.33
CA GLN A 9 -2.59 -12.16 7.51
C GLN A 9 -2.04 -11.35 8.69
N ARG A 10 -1.13 -10.39 8.41
CA ARG A 10 -1.20 -9.18 9.18
C ARG A 10 -2.67 -8.83 9.00
N LYS A 11 -3.46 -9.11 10.04
CA LYS A 11 -4.63 -8.30 10.27
C LYS A 11 -4.06 -6.91 10.10
N TYR A 12 -4.24 -6.40 8.91
CA TYR A 12 -4.11 -5.00 8.67
C TYR A 12 -5.25 -4.46 9.51
N ASN A 13 -5.01 -4.38 10.83
CA ASN A 13 -5.60 -3.34 11.59
C ASN A 13 -5.04 -2.11 10.89
N LYS A 14 -5.63 -1.78 9.72
CA LYS A 14 -5.84 -0.42 9.39
C LYS A 14 -6.49 0.09 10.67
N LYS A 15 -5.71 0.61 11.61
CA LYS A 15 -6.17 1.70 12.42
C LYS A 15 -6.71 2.61 11.35
N ILE A 16 -8.02 2.61 11.22
CA ILE A 16 -8.73 3.60 10.42
C ILE A 16 -8.15 4.85 11.01
N LYS A 17 -7.15 5.43 10.32
CA LYS A 17 -6.66 6.76 10.65
C LYS A 17 -7.94 7.54 10.73
N ASN A 18 -8.24 8.09 11.89
CA ASN A 18 -9.51 8.75 12.17
C ASN A 18 -9.94 9.45 10.89
N PRO A 19 -11.13 9.20 10.33
CA PRO A 19 -11.56 9.85 9.09
C PRO A 19 -11.42 11.37 9.20
N LEU A 20 -11.49 11.92 10.40
CA LEU A 20 -11.21 13.31 10.75
C LEU A 20 -9.73 13.74 10.53
N GLN A 21 -8.74 12.84 10.65
CA GLN A 21 -7.33 13.18 10.37
C GLN A 21 -7.05 13.31 8.87
N ASN A 22 -7.72 12.53 8.04
CA ASN A 22 -7.62 12.69 6.59
C ASN A 22 -8.39 13.92 6.08
N PHE A 23 -9.38 14.41 6.83
CA PHE A 23 -10.17 15.56 6.46
C PHE A 23 -9.48 16.89 6.80
N SER A 24 -8.66 16.95 7.86
CA SER A 24 -7.86 18.14 8.21
C SER A 24 -6.86 18.56 7.12
N GLU A 25 -6.61 17.67 6.15
CA GLU A 25 -5.72 17.94 5.02
C GLU A 25 -6.44 18.38 3.74
N ILE A 26 -7.80 18.48 3.75
CA ILE A 26 -8.60 18.86 2.59
C ILE A 26 -9.04 20.32 2.73
N ASN A 27 -8.61 21.17 1.81
CA ASN A 27 -8.96 22.56 1.74
C ASN A 27 -10.09 22.82 0.72
N ILE A 28 -10.83 23.93 0.91
CA ILE A 28 -11.82 24.36 -0.07
C ILE A 28 -11.11 24.61 -1.40
N GLY A 29 -11.63 24.00 -2.46
CA GLY A 29 -11.03 24.02 -3.78
C GLY A 29 -10.26 22.77 -4.16
N ASP A 30 -9.90 21.93 -3.19
CA ASP A 30 -9.20 20.67 -3.46
C ASP A 30 -10.08 19.68 -4.24
N LEU A 31 -9.41 18.89 -5.10
CA LEU A 31 -10.05 17.76 -5.76
C LEU A 31 -10.13 16.59 -4.79
N VAL A 32 -11.29 15.96 -4.75
CA VAL A 32 -11.59 14.80 -3.90
C VAL A 32 -12.18 13.66 -4.73
N VAL A 33 -11.95 12.43 -4.29
CA VAL A 33 -12.50 11.25 -4.95
C VAL A 33 -13.52 10.60 -4.05
N HIS A 34 -14.77 10.55 -4.51
CA HIS A 34 -15.81 9.74 -3.88
C HIS A 34 -15.78 8.32 -4.46
N VAL A 35 -15.89 7.31 -3.61
CA VAL A 35 -15.80 5.91 -4.03
C VAL A 35 -16.78 5.57 -5.16
N ASP A 36 -18.01 6.08 -5.11
CA ASP A 36 -19.06 5.72 -6.07
C ASP A 36 -19.30 6.76 -7.16
N HIS A 37 -18.89 8.01 -6.93
CA HIS A 37 -19.20 9.14 -7.84
C HIS A 37 -17.99 9.71 -8.56
N GLY A 38 -16.77 9.32 -8.17
CA GLY A 38 -15.54 9.76 -8.83
C GLY A 38 -15.01 11.09 -8.34
N ILE A 39 -14.33 11.81 -9.23
CA ILE A 39 -13.62 13.04 -8.93
C ILE A 39 -14.58 14.21 -8.90
N GLY A 40 -14.60 14.90 -7.77
CA GLY A 40 -15.32 16.16 -7.57
C GLY A 40 -14.43 17.19 -6.90
N LYS A 41 -14.90 18.42 -6.78
CA LYS A 41 -14.24 19.54 -6.13
C LYS A 41 -14.92 19.85 -4.80
N TYR A 42 -14.16 19.86 -3.71
CA TYR A 42 -14.69 20.29 -2.42
C TYR A 42 -14.91 21.80 -2.42
N THR A 43 -16.16 22.24 -2.23
CA THR A 43 -16.53 23.65 -2.30
C THR A 43 -16.90 24.25 -0.95
N GLY A 44 -17.05 23.42 0.08
CA GLY A 44 -17.35 23.92 1.41
C GLY A 44 -18.26 23.00 2.21
N PHE A 45 -18.77 23.56 3.29
CA PHE A 45 -19.54 22.87 4.31
C PHE A 45 -20.88 23.58 4.51
N LYS A 46 -21.94 22.83 4.74
CA LYS A 46 -23.27 23.37 5.01
C LYS A 46 -24.12 22.41 5.83
N SER A 47 -24.80 22.93 6.84
CA SER A 47 -25.84 22.16 7.53
C SER A 47 -27.13 22.20 6.70
N ILE A 48 -27.68 21.05 6.38
CA ILE A 48 -28.94 20.87 5.68
C ILE A 48 -29.94 20.17 6.59
N PHE A 49 -31.21 20.57 6.48
CA PHE A 49 -32.29 19.92 7.22
C PHE A 49 -32.89 18.80 6.36
N ALA A 50 -32.76 17.58 6.80
CA ALA A 50 -33.46 16.43 6.25
C ALA A 50 -34.40 15.85 7.31
N ALA A 51 -35.65 15.65 6.98
CA ALA A 51 -36.68 15.17 7.92
C ALA A 51 -36.73 15.93 9.27
N LYS A 52 -36.53 17.26 9.26
CA LYS A 52 -36.47 18.16 10.43
C LYS A 52 -35.23 17.97 11.34
N ILE A 53 -34.26 17.14 10.94
CA ILE A 53 -33.01 16.95 11.66
C ILE A 53 -31.89 17.67 10.89
N PRO A 54 -31.05 18.49 11.57
CA PRO A 54 -29.91 19.12 10.93
C PRO A 54 -28.82 18.07 10.67
N HIS A 55 -28.30 18.01 9.45
CA HIS A 55 -27.17 17.20 9.06
C HIS A 55 -26.05 18.09 8.54
N ASP A 56 -24.90 17.92 9.08
CA ASP A 56 -23.70 18.63 8.65
C ASP A 56 -23.08 17.90 7.45
N CYS A 57 -23.05 18.59 6.30
CA CYS A 57 -22.66 18.00 5.04
C CYS A 57 -21.52 18.78 4.38
N LEU A 58 -20.59 18.03 3.77
CA LEU A 58 -19.65 18.58 2.81
C LEU A 58 -20.35 18.75 1.47
N ILE A 59 -20.00 19.82 0.78
CA ILE A 59 -20.47 20.11 -0.57
C ILE A 59 -19.35 19.74 -1.56
N ILE A 60 -19.65 18.82 -2.44
CA ILE A 60 -18.74 18.36 -3.50
C ILE A 60 -19.41 18.69 -4.83
N GLU A 61 -18.72 19.51 -5.64
CA GLU A 61 -19.17 19.91 -6.96
C GLU A 61 -18.59 18.99 -8.03
N TYR A 62 -19.42 18.58 -8.97
CA TYR A 62 -19.10 17.71 -10.09
C TYR A 62 -19.21 18.43 -11.42
N ALA A 63 -18.81 17.77 -12.52
CA ALA A 63 -18.96 18.32 -13.86
C ALA A 63 -20.42 18.65 -14.18
N GLY A 64 -20.65 19.84 -14.74
CA GLY A 64 -21.99 20.34 -15.03
C GLY A 64 -22.64 21.15 -13.90
N GLY A 65 -21.92 21.37 -12.79
CA GLY A 65 -22.42 22.14 -11.64
C GLY A 65 -23.28 21.33 -10.66
N ASP A 66 -23.38 20.02 -10.86
CA ASP A 66 -24.08 19.13 -9.93
C ASP A 66 -23.38 19.11 -8.58
N LYS A 67 -24.14 19.07 -7.49
CA LYS A 67 -23.62 19.10 -6.11
C LYS A 67 -24.05 17.87 -5.34
N LEU A 68 -23.08 17.22 -4.72
CA LEU A 68 -23.30 16.15 -3.76
C LEU A 68 -23.16 16.70 -2.34
N PHE A 69 -24.15 16.46 -1.50
CA PHE A 69 -24.11 16.76 -0.07
C PHE A 69 -23.76 15.48 0.69
N LEU A 70 -22.52 15.39 1.17
CA LEU A 70 -22.03 14.22 1.88
C LEU A 70 -22.07 14.47 3.39
N PRO A 71 -22.87 13.71 4.17
CA PRO A 71 -22.86 13.81 5.62
C PRO A 71 -21.48 13.50 6.20
N ILE A 72 -21.10 14.18 7.28
CA ILE A 72 -19.78 13.98 7.94
C ILE A 72 -19.57 12.54 8.38
N GLU A 73 -20.63 11.85 8.76
CA GLU A 73 -20.57 10.45 9.19
C GLU A 73 -20.04 9.51 8.09
N ASN A 74 -20.18 9.94 6.83
CA ASN A 74 -19.79 9.18 5.65
C ASN A 74 -18.44 9.61 5.04
N LEU A 75 -17.62 10.33 5.77
CA LEU A 75 -16.28 10.77 5.29
C LEU A 75 -15.35 9.64 4.86
N ASN A 76 -15.60 8.43 5.32
CA ASN A 76 -14.83 7.23 4.96
C ASN A 76 -14.89 6.88 3.46
N VAL A 77 -15.90 7.38 2.73
CA VAL A 77 -16.03 7.18 1.28
C VAL A 77 -15.32 8.24 0.44
N LEU A 78 -14.69 9.23 1.09
CA LEU A 78 -13.99 10.34 0.46
C LEU A 78 -12.48 10.23 0.68
N SER A 79 -11.70 10.57 -0.33
CA SER A 79 -10.24 10.70 -0.24
C SER A 79 -9.75 11.91 -1.03
N LYS A 80 -8.63 12.51 -0.60
CA LYS A 80 -8.00 13.59 -1.35
C LYS A 80 -7.46 13.05 -2.67
N TYR A 81 -7.70 13.78 -3.77
CA TYR A 81 -7.08 13.50 -5.06
C TYR A 81 -5.66 14.07 -5.05
N GLY A 82 -4.68 13.22 -5.34
CA GLY A 82 -3.27 13.58 -5.18
C GLY A 82 -2.70 14.51 -6.26
N GLN A 83 -3.52 15.00 -7.19
CA GLN A 83 -3.11 15.95 -8.25
C GLN A 83 -3.88 17.26 -8.08
N GLU A 84 -3.20 18.37 -8.34
CA GLU A 84 -3.79 19.71 -8.26
C GLU A 84 -4.79 19.99 -9.39
N PHE A 85 -4.64 19.29 -10.53
CA PHE A 85 -5.48 19.45 -11.71
C PHE A 85 -6.08 18.12 -12.10
N GLY A 86 -7.36 18.11 -12.45
CA GLY A 86 -8.09 16.94 -12.92
C GLY A 86 -9.46 17.32 -13.46
N GLU A 87 -9.94 16.57 -14.43
CA GLU A 87 -11.31 16.71 -14.92
C GLU A 87 -12.29 16.16 -13.89
N LEU A 88 -13.34 16.94 -13.62
CA LEU A 88 -14.42 16.50 -12.74
C LEU A 88 -15.25 15.42 -13.45
N ASP A 89 -15.58 14.38 -12.73
CA ASP A 89 -16.52 13.36 -13.23
C ASP A 89 -17.96 13.92 -13.17
N LYS A 90 -18.85 13.35 -14.00
CA LYS A 90 -20.28 13.74 -14.02
C LYS A 90 -21.02 12.89 -12.99
N LEU A 91 -21.76 13.53 -12.09
CA LEU A 91 -22.55 12.85 -11.07
C LEU A 91 -23.61 11.93 -11.72
N GLY A 92 -23.75 10.71 -11.18
CA GLY A 92 -24.70 9.72 -11.69
C GLY A 92 -24.32 9.06 -13.02
N SER A 93 -23.15 9.37 -13.61
CA SER A 93 -22.72 8.74 -14.85
C SER A 93 -22.10 7.34 -14.60
N LEU A 94 -22.26 6.44 -15.55
CA LEU A 94 -21.62 5.13 -15.53
C LEU A 94 -20.13 5.20 -15.86
N ALA A 95 -19.61 6.36 -16.28
CA ALA A 95 -18.22 6.51 -16.70
C ALA A 95 -17.23 6.17 -15.58
N TRP A 96 -17.47 6.66 -14.37
CA TRP A 96 -16.66 6.34 -13.20
C TRP A 96 -16.70 4.85 -12.84
N GLN A 97 -17.90 4.26 -12.82
CA GLN A 97 -18.06 2.84 -12.52
C GLN A 97 -17.34 1.96 -13.55
N ASN A 98 -17.37 2.35 -14.83
CA ASN A 98 -16.63 1.67 -15.89
C ASN A 98 -15.11 1.82 -15.71
N LYS A 99 -14.59 3.02 -15.37
CA LYS A 99 -13.17 3.24 -15.06
C LYS A 99 -12.74 2.34 -13.88
N ARG A 100 -13.53 2.32 -12.80
CA ARG A 100 -13.28 1.49 -11.60
C ARG A 100 -13.32 0.00 -11.92
N SER A 101 -14.29 -0.45 -12.70
CA SER A 101 -14.41 -1.85 -13.11
C SER A 101 -13.21 -2.31 -13.96
N LYS A 102 -12.79 -1.49 -14.94
CA LYS A 102 -11.60 -1.76 -15.74
C LYS A 102 -10.33 -1.83 -14.88
N ALA A 103 -10.16 -0.89 -13.95
CA ALA A 103 -9.02 -0.90 -13.03
C ALA A 103 -9.02 -2.15 -12.15
N LYS A 104 -10.18 -2.52 -11.58
CA LYS A 104 -10.35 -3.74 -10.77
C LYS A 104 -10.02 -5.01 -11.57
N LYS A 105 -10.44 -5.09 -12.83
CA LYS A 105 -10.12 -6.21 -13.72
C LYS A 105 -8.61 -6.32 -13.94
N ARG A 106 -7.94 -5.20 -14.29
CA ARG A 106 -6.47 -5.17 -14.47
C ARG A 106 -5.71 -5.60 -13.21
N ILE A 107 -6.12 -5.08 -12.04
CA ILE A 107 -5.51 -5.46 -10.76
C ILE A 107 -5.67 -6.95 -10.51
N LYS A 108 -6.85 -7.52 -10.80
CA LYS A 108 -7.11 -8.95 -10.67
C LYS A 108 -6.22 -9.79 -11.60
N GLU A 109 -6.07 -9.39 -12.86
CA GLU A 109 -5.20 -10.06 -13.84
C GLU A 109 -3.73 -10.02 -13.39
N MET A 110 -3.23 -8.85 -12.94
CA MET A 110 -1.89 -8.73 -12.39
C MET A 110 -1.69 -9.59 -11.13
N ALA A 111 -2.67 -9.62 -10.22
CA ALA A 111 -2.62 -10.46 -9.04
C ALA A 111 -2.55 -11.95 -9.40
N HIS A 112 -3.34 -12.41 -10.38
CA HIS A 112 -3.27 -13.80 -10.86
C HIS A 112 -1.90 -14.14 -11.45
N ALA A 113 -1.31 -13.24 -12.25
CA ALA A 113 0.02 -13.45 -12.80
C ALA A 113 1.09 -13.56 -11.70
N LEU A 114 1.04 -12.67 -10.70
CA LEU A 114 1.96 -12.72 -9.56
C LEU A 114 1.79 -14.00 -8.72
N ILE A 115 0.56 -14.42 -8.48
CA ILE A 115 0.26 -15.66 -7.75
C ILE A 115 0.80 -16.87 -8.52
N ALA A 116 0.63 -16.91 -9.85
CA ALA A 116 1.14 -18.00 -10.67
C ALA A 116 2.67 -18.10 -10.61
N VAL A 117 3.39 -16.97 -10.66
CA VAL A 117 4.84 -16.92 -10.50
C VAL A 117 5.26 -17.38 -9.11
N ALA A 118 4.59 -16.91 -8.07
CA ALA A 118 4.86 -17.32 -6.69
C ALA A 118 4.61 -18.81 -6.46
N ALA A 119 3.51 -19.34 -7.01
CA ALA A 119 3.20 -20.78 -6.93
C ALA A 119 4.26 -21.63 -7.65
N LYS A 120 4.69 -21.20 -8.85
CA LYS A 120 5.76 -21.87 -9.60
C LYS A 120 7.07 -21.91 -8.80
N ARG A 121 7.42 -20.79 -8.16
CA ARG A 121 8.60 -20.71 -7.30
C ARG A 121 8.49 -21.62 -6.08
N TYR A 122 7.33 -21.65 -5.45
CA TYR A 122 7.09 -22.50 -4.28
C TYR A 122 7.18 -24.01 -4.60
N LEU A 123 6.76 -24.41 -5.80
CA LEU A 123 6.82 -25.80 -6.25
C LEU A 123 8.24 -26.23 -6.69
N ASN A 124 9.11 -25.29 -7.03
CA ASN A 124 10.48 -25.60 -7.42
C ASN A 124 11.33 -25.86 -6.17
N LYS A 125 12.20 -26.87 -6.28
CA LYS A 125 13.24 -27.10 -5.29
C LYS A 125 14.45 -26.23 -5.59
N GLY A 126 14.93 -25.47 -4.61
CA GLY A 126 16.15 -24.71 -4.66
C GLY A 126 17.35 -25.56 -4.22
N THR A 127 18.54 -25.09 -4.54
CA THR A 127 19.76 -25.66 -4.01
C THR A 127 19.89 -25.33 -2.51
N ILE A 128 20.22 -26.33 -1.70
CA ILE A 128 20.51 -26.13 -0.28
C ILE A 128 21.96 -25.67 -0.15
N HIS A 129 22.13 -24.41 0.24
CA HIS A 129 23.44 -23.83 0.51
C HIS A 129 23.80 -24.08 1.98
N LYS A 130 24.79 -24.97 2.22
CA LYS A 130 25.31 -25.18 3.55
C LYS A 130 26.47 -24.22 3.79
N ARG A 131 26.37 -23.46 4.87
CA ARG A 131 27.43 -22.54 5.27
C ARG A 131 28.61 -23.29 5.88
N GLU A 132 29.82 -23.05 5.36
CA GLU A 132 31.04 -23.48 6.01
C GLU A 132 31.40 -22.50 7.13
N ILE A 133 31.23 -22.95 8.37
CA ILE A 133 31.21 -22.06 9.57
C ILE A 133 32.54 -21.33 9.74
N PHE A 134 33.68 -22.03 9.50
CA PHE A 134 34.99 -21.43 9.72
C PHE A 134 35.27 -20.30 8.71
N ALA A 135 35.07 -20.53 7.41
CA ALA A 135 35.29 -19.53 6.39
C ALA A 135 34.32 -18.33 6.56
N TRP A 136 33.09 -18.61 6.92
CA TRP A 136 32.09 -17.59 7.17
C TRP A 136 32.42 -16.69 8.37
N ASN A 137 32.83 -17.29 9.49
CA ASN A 137 33.25 -16.53 10.67
C ASN A 137 34.50 -15.69 10.38
N LYS A 138 35.47 -16.23 9.63
CA LYS A 138 36.64 -15.50 9.20
C LYS A 138 36.27 -14.31 8.31
N PHE A 139 35.32 -14.48 7.41
CA PHE A 139 34.81 -13.41 6.56
C PHE A 139 34.12 -12.31 7.42
N CYS A 140 33.23 -12.70 8.32
CA CYS A 140 32.52 -11.75 9.20
C CYS A 140 33.46 -10.98 10.12
N SER A 141 34.53 -11.62 10.63
CA SER A 141 35.53 -10.94 11.48
C SER A 141 36.33 -9.86 10.76
N GLY A 142 36.30 -9.82 9.42
CA GLY A 142 36.89 -8.74 8.62
C GLY A 142 36.05 -7.45 8.58
N PHE A 143 34.82 -7.49 9.03
CA PHE A 143 33.95 -6.33 9.06
C PHE A 143 34.35 -5.42 10.25
N GLN A 144 34.58 -4.13 9.96
CA GLN A 144 35.15 -3.18 10.92
C GLN A 144 34.10 -2.51 11.84
N PHE A 145 32.83 -2.78 11.61
CA PHE A 145 31.72 -2.16 12.35
C PHE A 145 30.91 -3.23 13.07
N GLU A 146 30.17 -2.82 14.09
CA GLU A 146 29.17 -3.65 14.75
C GLU A 146 27.89 -3.64 13.95
N GLU A 147 27.29 -4.82 13.74
CA GLU A 147 26.01 -4.94 13.08
C GLU A 147 24.89 -4.47 13.98
N THR A 148 23.93 -3.78 13.39
CA THR A 148 22.68 -3.42 14.07
C THR A 148 21.80 -4.66 14.25
N GLU A 149 20.83 -4.60 15.16
CA GLU A 149 19.87 -5.71 15.39
C GLU A 149 19.11 -6.05 14.11
N ASP A 150 18.71 -5.04 13.32
CA ASP A 150 18.02 -5.25 12.05
C ASP A 150 18.90 -5.92 10.99
N GLN A 151 20.18 -5.57 10.92
CA GLN A 151 21.15 -6.20 10.02
C GLN A 151 21.37 -7.67 10.42
N ASN A 152 21.54 -7.97 11.70
CA ASN A 152 21.69 -9.32 12.20
C ASN A 152 20.44 -10.18 11.95
N SER A 153 19.26 -9.60 12.14
CA SER A 153 18.00 -10.26 11.82
C SER A 153 17.88 -10.57 10.32
N ALA A 154 18.22 -9.60 9.46
CA ALA A 154 18.18 -9.78 8.01
C ALA A 154 19.17 -10.86 7.54
N ILE A 155 20.41 -10.86 8.04
CA ILE A 155 21.42 -11.86 7.73
C ILE A 155 20.94 -13.27 8.13
N SER A 156 20.41 -13.40 9.35
CA SER A 156 19.92 -14.67 9.87
C SER A 156 18.75 -15.22 9.04
N GLU A 157 17.85 -14.35 8.62
CA GLU A 157 16.72 -14.73 7.77
C GLU A 157 17.17 -15.16 6.37
N ILE A 158 18.14 -14.47 5.77
CA ILE A 158 18.72 -14.84 4.47
C ILE A 158 19.37 -16.22 4.53
N ILE A 159 20.22 -16.45 5.54
CA ILE A 159 20.90 -17.73 5.71
C ILE A 159 19.90 -18.87 5.90
N LYS A 160 18.83 -18.63 6.65
CA LYS A 160 17.74 -19.59 6.82
C LYS A 160 17.04 -19.89 5.50
N ASP A 161 16.77 -18.88 4.69
CA ASP A 161 16.14 -19.05 3.38
C ASP A 161 17.04 -19.85 2.43
N LEU A 162 18.34 -19.53 2.35
CA LEU A 162 19.31 -20.23 1.49
C LEU A 162 19.50 -21.71 1.91
N SER A 163 19.35 -22.00 3.18
CA SER A 163 19.44 -23.39 3.70
C SER A 163 18.12 -24.16 3.64
N SER A 164 17.02 -23.54 3.25
CA SER A 164 15.69 -24.16 3.28
C SER A 164 15.41 -25.14 2.13
N GLY A 165 16.20 -25.08 1.06
CA GLY A 165 15.93 -25.83 -0.18
C GLY A 165 14.78 -25.29 -1.01
N SER A 166 14.30 -24.08 -0.71
CA SER A 166 13.33 -23.34 -1.51
C SER A 166 14.01 -22.14 -2.17
N PRO A 167 13.65 -21.78 -3.41
CA PRO A 167 14.21 -20.59 -4.06
C PRO A 167 13.94 -19.33 -3.23
N MET A 168 15.00 -18.63 -2.83
CA MET A 168 14.90 -17.40 -2.07
C MET A 168 14.42 -16.25 -2.97
N ASP A 169 13.49 -15.44 -2.45
CA ASP A 169 13.07 -14.17 -3.03
C ASP A 169 12.85 -13.16 -1.91
N ARG A 170 13.87 -12.36 -1.64
CA ARG A 170 13.86 -11.43 -0.51
C ARG A 170 14.30 -10.04 -0.94
N LEU A 171 13.55 -9.04 -0.53
CA LEU A 171 13.89 -7.63 -0.71
C LEU A 171 14.42 -7.07 0.61
N ILE A 172 15.61 -6.51 0.57
CA ILE A 172 16.20 -5.78 1.70
C ILE A 172 16.01 -4.29 1.47
N CYS A 173 15.21 -3.67 2.33
CA CYS A 173 14.95 -2.23 2.31
C CYS A 173 15.75 -1.53 3.41
N GLY A 174 16.28 -0.37 3.09
CA GLY A 174 16.99 0.49 4.03
C GLY A 174 17.49 1.74 3.33
N ASP A 175 17.79 2.79 4.08
CA ASP A 175 18.31 4.04 3.54
C ASP A 175 19.74 3.90 3.00
N VAL A 176 20.20 4.92 2.28
CA VAL A 176 21.57 4.97 1.74
C VAL A 176 22.57 5.00 2.90
N GLY A 177 23.62 4.17 2.85
CA GLY A 177 24.64 4.07 3.91
C GLY A 177 24.32 3.06 5.03
N PHE A 178 23.15 2.43 5.06
CA PHE A 178 22.75 1.48 6.11
C PHE A 178 23.27 0.04 5.91
N GLY A 179 24.38 -0.14 5.21
CA GLY A 179 25.08 -1.43 5.14
C GLY A 179 24.37 -2.54 4.36
N LYS A 180 23.43 -2.20 3.43
CA LYS A 180 22.74 -3.21 2.59
C LYS A 180 23.71 -4.10 1.80
N THR A 181 24.83 -3.52 1.37
CA THR A 181 25.88 -4.27 0.64
C THR A 181 26.52 -5.33 1.52
N GLU A 182 26.77 -5.03 2.79
CA GLU A 182 27.33 -6.01 3.73
C GLU A 182 26.40 -7.20 3.95
N ILE A 183 25.10 -6.92 4.09
CA ILE A 183 24.08 -7.96 4.19
C ILE A 183 24.09 -8.87 2.95
N ALA A 184 24.21 -8.29 1.75
CA ALA A 184 24.30 -9.05 0.51
C ALA A 184 25.57 -9.86 0.37
N LEU A 185 26.72 -9.36 0.87
CA LEU A 185 27.99 -10.08 0.84
C LEU A 185 28.01 -11.28 1.79
N ARG A 186 27.20 -11.27 2.84
CA ARG A 186 27.06 -12.38 3.80
C ARG A 186 26.05 -13.44 3.36
N ALA A 187 25.35 -13.23 2.25
CA ALA A 187 24.44 -14.19 1.65
C ALA A 187 25.17 -15.18 0.76
#